data_a22a76d392ddb80c06b2ba31e26f05fa
#
_entry.id   a22a76d392ddb80c06b2ba31e26f05fa
#
_cell.length_a   1.000
_cell.length_b   1.000
_cell.length_c   1.000
_cell.angle_alpha   90.00
_cell.angle_beta   90.00
_cell.angle_gamma   90.00
#
_symmetry.space_group_name_H-M   'P 1'
#
loop_
_entity.id
_entity.type
_entity.pdbx_description
1 polymer ?
#
loop_
_entity_poly.entity_id
_entity_poly.type
_entity_poly.pdbx_seq_one_letter_code
_entity_poly.pdbx_strand_id
1 'polypeptide(L)'
;QRSQAYVYGVEIEREAALQAKENAVRSPWASRISIVCEDISNFQDSKGFDTILVNPPFFEEDLLPPDAARASARHTVGLSFATLLQQVSRLLCDTGRLYVIIPTVARERFMVEAIVRGFVLNRLTRVVTRPFKAPKRLLCALSKVESVFTEDTLLLMDEKGERSEQYQQLTKDFYIY
;
A
#
# COMPACT_ATOMS: atom_id res chain seq x y z
N GLN A 1 13.69 6.21 8.52
CA GLN A 1 14.75 5.65 9.36
C GLN A 1 15.80 4.89 8.52
N ARG A 2 15.37 4.03 7.60
CA ARG A 2 16.26 3.13 6.84
C ARG A 2 16.72 3.68 5.48
N SER A 3 16.34 4.89 5.12
CA SER A 3 16.73 5.53 3.87
C SER A 3 16.93 7.02 4.02
N GLN A 4 17.56 7.66 3.04
CA GLN A 4 17.70 9.11 2.92
C GLN A 4 16.72 9.70 1.88
N ALA A 5 15.72 8.93 1.46
CA ALA A 5 14.76 9.35 0.45
C ALA A 5 13.92 10.55 0.93
N TYR A 6 13.54 11.40 0.00
CA TYR A 6 12.48 12.37 0.20
C TYR A 6 11.13 11.66 0.14
N VAL A 7 10.26 11.97 1.08
CA VAL A 7 8.96 11.30 1.25
C VAL A 7 7.84 12.32 1.06
N TYR A 8 6.90 12.00 0.19
CA TYR A 8 5.67 12.75 -0.01
C TYR A 8 4.50 11.93 0.51
N GLY A 9 3.68 12.52 1.37
CA GLY A 9 2.39 11.97 1.76
C GLY A 9 1.29 12.80 1.11
N VAL A 10 0.36 12.14 0.43
CA VAL A 10 -0.84 12.78 -0.15
C VAL A 10 -2.04 12.26 0.61
N GLU A 11 -2.79 13.16 1.21
CA GLU A 11 -3.95 12.86 2.05
C GLU A 11 -5.10 13.78 1.69
N ILE A 12 -6.26 13.22 1.40
CA ILE A 12 -7.45 13.99 1.01
C ILE A 12 -8.16 14.61 2.21
N GLU A 13 -8.13 13.93 3.36
CA GLU A 13 -8.80 14.40 4.57
C GLU A 13 -7.96 15.46 5.26
N ARG A 14 -8.53 16.66 5.40
CA ARG A 14 -7.83 17.84 5.91
C ARG A 14 -7.25 17.63 7.31
N GLU A 15 -8.04 17.07 8.22
CA GLU A 15 -7.61 16.85 9.60
C GLU A 15 -6.49 15.82 9.69
N ALA A 16 -6.58 14.73 8.92
CA ALA A 16 -5.53 13.73 8.82
C ALA A 16 -4.25 14.30 8.22
N ALA A 17 -4.35 15.12 7.18
CA ALA A 17 -3.22 15.81 6.56
C ALA A 17 -2.52 16.78 7.54
N LEU A 18 -3.29 17.53 8.33
CA LEU A 18 -2.74 18.43 9.36
C LEU A 18 -2.00 17.63 10.43
N GLN A 19 -2.59 16.56 10.95
CA GLN A 19 -1.95 15.71 11.95
C GLN A 19 -0.67 15.06 11.39
N ALA A 20 -0.72 14.55 10.16
CA ALA A 20 0.45 13.98 9.50
C ALA A 20 1.58 15.02 9.34
N LYS A 21 1.25 16.26 8.99
CA LYS A 21 2.20 17.38 8.87
C LYS A 21 2.83 17.71 10.21
N GLU A 22 2.04 17.79 11.27
CA GLU A 22 2.56 18.01 12.63
C GLU A 22 3.52 16.91 13.07
N ASN A 23 3.15 15.64 12.80
CA ASN A 23 4.00 14.49 13.11
C ASN A 23 5.31 14.54 12.31
N ALA A 24 5.25 14.91 11.03
CA ALA A 24 6.43 15.08 10.18
C ALA A 24 7.37 16.14 10.74
N VAL A 25 6.84 17.32 11.11
CA VAL A 25 7.62 18.43 11.69
C VAL A 25 8.30 18.05 13.00
N ARG A 26 7.65 17.24 13.83
CA ARG A 26 8.21 16.75 15.11
C ARG A 26 9.20 15.60 14.95
N SER A 27 9.32 15.04 13.75
CA SER A 27 10.22 13.92 13.50
C SER A 27 11.67 14.38 13.23
N PRO A 28 12.67 13.52 13.44
CA PRO A 28 14.05 13.81 13.05
C PRO A 28 14.24 13.95 11.54
N TRP A 29 13.20 13.66 10.75
CA TRP A 29 13.24 13.65 9.28
C TRP A 29 12.42 14.78 8.65
N ALA A 30 12.05 15.80 9.42
CA ALA A 30 11.21 16.91 8.99
C ALA A 30 11.68 17.55 7.67
N SER A 31 12.99 17.67 7.47
CA SER A 31 13.56 18.30 6.26
C SER A 31 13.36 17.54 4.96
N ARG A 32 12.94 16.28 5.03
CA ARG A 32 12.74 15.42 3.85
C ARG A 32 11.35 14.77 3.78
N ILE A 33 10.40 15.24 4.59
CA ILE A 33 9.00 14.79 4.56
C ILE A 33 8.12 15.98 4.17
N SER A 34 7.32 15.78 3.14
CA SER A 34 6.31 16.75 2.69
C SER A 34 4.94 16.10 2.72
N ILE A 35 3.96 16.78 3.34
CA ILE A 35 2.57 16.34 3.36
C ILE A 35 1.72 17.33 2.58
N VAL A 36 0.96 16.81 1.62
CA VAL A 36 0.05 17.58 0.77
C VAL A 36 -1.38 17.14 1.06
N CYS A 37 -2.26 18.11 1.32
CA CYS A 37 -3.69 17.87 1.49
C CYS A 37 -4.37 18.05 0.15
N GLU A 38 -4.55 16.94 -0.58
CA GLU A 38 -5.11 16.96 -1.92
C GLU A 38 -5.64 15.58 -2.32
N ASP A 39 -6.61 15.54 -3.23
CA ASP A 39 -6.98 14.29 -3.90
C ASP A 39 -5.82 13.84 -4.80
N ILE A 40 -5.46 12.55 -4.71
CA ILE A 40 -4.40 11.97 -5.52
C ILE A 40 -4.63 12.14 -7.02
N SER A 41 -5.88 12.28 -7.44
CA SER A 41 -6.24 12.51 -8.85
C SER A 41 -5.80 13.88 -9.37
N ASN A 42 -5.68 14.87 -8.48
CA ASN A 42 -5.23 16.20 -8.79
C ASN A 42 -3.74 16.42 -8.53
N PHE A 43 -3.18 15.64 -7.61
CA PHE A 43 -1.77 15.73 -7.26
C PHE A 43 -0.87 15.47 -8.47
N GLN A 44 0.12 16.34 -8.68
CA GLN A 44 1.06 16.25 -9.80
C GLN A 44 2.51 16.36 -9.30
N ASP A 45 3.37 15.61 -9.94
CA ASP A 45 4.81 15.72 -9.79
C ASP A 45 5.47 15.60 -11.17
N SER A 46 6.40 16.51 -11.48
CA SER A 46 7.03 16.56 -12.82
C SER A 46 8.13 15.55 -13.02
N LYS A 47 8.67 14.97 -11.94
CA LYS A 47 9.79 14.02 -11.99
C LYS A 47 9.35 12.58 -11.86
N GLY A 48 8.16 12.37 -11.28
CA GLY A 48 7.68 11.06 -10.87
C GLY A 48 8.42 10.52 -9.64
N PHE A 49 7.94 9.39 -9.15
CA PHE A 49 8.45 8.74 -7.94
C PHE A 49 9.15 7.43 -8.27
N ASP A 50 10.29 7.18 -7.64
CA ASP A 50 10.99 5.89 -7.72
C ASP A 50 10.23 4.80 -6.96
N THR A 51 9.48 5.19 -5.93
CA THR A 51 8.74 4.26 -5.08
C THR A 51 7.41 4.88 -4.65
N ILE A 52 6.33 4.14 -4.84
CA ILE A 52 5.02 4.46 -4.31
C ILE A 52 4.60 3.34 -3.35
N LEU A 53 4.21 3.72 -2.12
CA LEU A 53 3.70 2.81 -1.09
C LEU A 53 2.23 3.10 -0.83
N VAL A 54 1.40 2.06 -0.87
CA VAL A 54 -0.04 2.21 -0.66
C VAL A 54 -0.59 1.10 0.23
N ASN A 55 -1.37 1.51 1.22
CA ASN A 55 -2.31 0.65 1.93
C ASN A 55 -3.72 1.20 1.68
N PRO A 56 -4.33 0.90 0.54
CA PRO A 56 -5.60 1.50 0.18
C PRO A 56 -6.71 1.05 1.13
N PRO A 57 -7.70 1.89 1.42
CA PRO A 57 -8.87 1.46 2.14
C PRO A 57 -9.58 0.38 1.31
N PHE A 58 -9.80 -0.78 1.93
CA PHE A 58 -10.53 -1.88 1.31
C PHE A 58 -11.99 -1.73 1.70
N PHE A 59 -12.81 -1.34 0.75
CA PHE A 59 -14.26 -1.46 0.92
C PHE A 59 -14.62 -2.92 0.63
N GLU A 60 -15.19 -3.57 1.62
CA GLU A 60 -15.71 -4.95 1.53
C GLU A 60 -17.01 -4.98 0.70
N GLU A 61 -17.04 -4.27 -0.42
CA GLU A 61 -18.20 -4.24 -1.33
C GLU A 61 -18.59 -5.63 -1.82
N ASP A 62 -17.62 -6.55 -1.87
CA ASP A 62 -17.85 -7.94 -2.27
C ASP A 62 -18.41 -8.83 -1.15
N LEU A 63 -18.43 -8.34 0.10
CA LEU A 63 -19.01 -9.04 1.26
C LEU A 63 -20.37 -8.49 1.67
N LEU A 64 -20.81 -7.37 1.10
CA LEU A 64 -22.11 -6.80 1.38
C LEU A 64 -23.18 -7.40 0.47
N PRO A 65 -24.42 -7.58 0.96
CA PRO A 65 -25.55 -7.89 0.11
C PRO A 65 -25.68 -6.86 -1.03
N PRO A 66 -26.16 -7.24 -2.22
CA PRO A 66 -26.19 -6.37 -3.40
C PRO A 66 -26.83 -4.99 -3.18
N ASP A 67 -27.81 -4.90 -2.28
CA ASP A 67 -28.48 -3.64 -1.95
C ASP A 67 -27.64 -2.75 -1.01
N ALA A 68 -26.89 -3.35 -0.09
CA ALA A 68 -25.96 -2.63 0.77
C ALA A 68 -24.71 -2.17 0.02
N ALA A 69 -24.21 -2.97 -0.94
CA ALA A 69 -23.13 -2.58 -1.84
C ALA A 69 -23.50 -1.37 -2.71
N ARG A 70 -24.75 -1.32 -3.21
CA ARG A 70 -25.25 -0.15 -3.97
C ARG A 70 -25.44 1.09 -3.10
N ALA A 71 -25.83 0.93 -1.84
CA ALA A 71 -25.97 2.03 -0.89
C ALA A 71 -24.60 2.57 -0.47
N SER A 72 -23.62 1.69 -0.22
CA SER A 72 -22.23 2.04 0.10
C SER A 72 -21.55 2.78 -1.05
N ALA A 73 -21.71 2.30 -2.29
CA ALA A 73 -21.14 2.95 -3.47
C ALA A 73 -21.62 4.40 -3.71
N ARG A 74 -22.76 4.79 -3.14
CA ARG A 74 -23.27 6.17 -3.22
C ARG A 74 -22.68 7.10 -2.15
N HIS A 75 -22.13 6.56 -1.08
CA HIS A 75 -21.64 7.34 0.06
C HIS A 75 -20.12 7.22 0.30
N THR A 76 -19.46 6.31 -0.39
CA THR A 76 -18.03 6.08 -0.22
C THR A 76 -17.31 6.48 -1.51
N VAL A 77 -16.78 7.68 -1.53
CA VAL A 77 -15.78 8.10 -2.52
C VAL A 77 -14.47 7.34 -2.23
N GLY A 78 -14.54 6.01 -2.36
CA GLY A 78 -13.38 5.15 -2.17
C GLY A 78 -12.52 5.13 -3.42
N LEU A 79 -11.22 5.17 -3.25
CA LEU A 79 -10.24 5.02 -4.31
C LEU A 79 -10.32 3.60 -4.89
N SER A 80 -10.99 3.39 -6.03
CA SER A 80 -11.05 2.09 -6.69
C SER A 80 -9.66 1.62 -7.12
N PHE A 81 -9.44 0.30 -7.29
CA PHE A 81 -8.18 -0.21 -7.84
C PHE A 81 -7.86 0.37 -9.22
N ALA A 82 -8.88 0.55 -10.05
CA ALA A 82 -8.74 1.18 -11.35
C ALA A 82 -8.19 2.61 -11.23
N THR A 83 -8.81 3.44 -10.39
CA THR A 83 -8.38 4.82 -10.16
C THR A 83 -7.00 4.86 -9.50
N LEU A 84 -6.78 4.07 -8.44
CA LEU A 84 -5.49 3.97 -7.79
C LEU A 84 -4.36 3.67 -8.77
N LEU A 85 -4.50 2.58 -9.54
CA LEU A 85 -3.46 2.13 -10.47
C LEU A 85 -3.27 3.09 -11.65
N GLN A 86 -4.32 3.81 -12.05
CA GLN A 86 -4.22 4.90 -13.01
C GLN A 86 -3.33 6.04 -12.48
N GLN A 87 -3.56 6.47 -11.24
CA GLN A 87 -2.74 7.53 -10.63
C GLN A 87 -1.32 7.07 -10.37
N VAL A 88 -1.14 5.84 -9.89
CA VAL A 88 0.19 5.24 -9.74
C VAL A 88 0.93 5.19 -11.08
N SER A 89 0.27 4.77 -12.15
CA SER A 89 0.89 4.71 -13.49
C SER A 89 1.36 6.07 -13.99
N ARG A 90 0.65 7.14 -13.63
CA ARG A 90 1.01 8.53 -13.98
C ARG A 90 2.15 9.08 -13.14
N LEU A 91 2.18 8.73 -11.86
CA LEU A 91 3.12 9.30 -10.88
C LEU A 91 4.40 8.50 -10.72
N LEU A 92 4.41 7.22 -11.14
CA LEU A 92 5.59 6.38 -11.04
C LEU A 92 6.53 6.62 -12.22
N CYS A 93 7.82 6.80 -11.96
CA CYS A 93 8.80 6.83 -13.04
C CYS A 93 8.94 5.46 -13.74
N ASP A 94 9.52 5.40 -14.92
CA ASP A 94 9.55 4.18 -15.74
C ASP A 94 10.21 2.98 -15.06
N THR A 95 11.23 3.21 -14.25
CA THR A 95 11.93 2.17 -13.46
C THR A 95 11.41 2.06 -12.03
N GLY A 96 10.38 2.83 -11.69
CA GLY A 96 9.81 2.90 -10.34
C GLY A 96 9.05 1.65 -9.94
N ARG A 97 8.79 1.52 -8.64
CA ARG A 97 8.09 0.37 -8.06
C ARG A 97 6.91 0.80 -7.20
N LEU A 98 5.78 0.15 -7.42
CA LEU A 98 4.62 0.20 -6.55
C LEU A 98 4.73 -0.92 -5.52
N TYR A 99 4.59 -0.58 -4.25
CA TYR A 99 4.38 -1.53 -3.17
C TYR A 99 2.99 -1.32 -2.59
N VAL A 100 2.20 -2.37 -2.57
CA VAL A 100 0.83 -2.31 -2.08
C VAL A 100 0.49 -3.51 -1.21
N ILE A 101 -0.27 -3.26 -0.15
CA ILE A 101 -0.87 -4.34 0.65
C ILE A 101 -2.33 -4.49 0.23
N ILE A 102 -2.75 -5.72 -0.07
CA ILE A 102 -4.13 -6.02 -0.46
C ILE A 102 -4.68 -7.23 0.31
N PRO A 103 -6.01 -7.36 0.49
CA PRO A 103 -6.63 -8.60 0.96
C PRO A 103 -6.38 -9.72 -0.05
N THR A 104 -6.21 -10.96 0.44
CA THR A 104 -6.03 -12.12 -0.45
C THR A 104 -7.20 -12.30 -1.41
N VAL A 105 -8.41 -12.05 -0.95
CA VAL A 105 -9.64 -12.15 -1.76
C VAL A 105 -9.71 -11.13 -2.90
N ALA A 106 -9.01 -10.01 -2.78
CA ALA A 106 -8.99 -8.96 -3.81
C ALA A 106 -7.90 -9.17 -4.90
N ARG A 107 -7.08 -10.22 -4.77
CA ARG A 107 -5.92 -10.46 -5.64
C ARG A 107 -6.27 -10.45 -7.13
N GLU A 108 -7.25 -11.25 -7.52
CA GLU A 108 -7.59 -11.41 -8.95
C GLU A 108 -8.04 -10.08 -9.56
N ARG A 109 -8.97 -9.40 -8.90
CA ARG A 109 -9.50 -8.10 -9.35
C ARG A 109 -8.38 -7.05 -9.42
N PHE A 110 -7.53 -6.98 -8.40
CA PHE A 110 -6.41 -6.05 -8.39
C PHE A 110 -5.43 -6.33 -9.53
N MET A 111 -5.09 -7.61 -9.78
CA MET A 111 -4.15 -7.99 -10.83
C MET A 111 -4.68 -7.72 -12.23
N VAL A 112 -5.96 -7.91 -12.48
CA VAL A 112 -6.59 -7.54 -13.77
C VAL A 112 -6.37 -6.05 -14.04
N GLU A 113 -6.68 -5.19 -13.06
CA GLU A 113 -6.50 -3.74 -13.18
C GLU A 113 -5.03 -3.33 -13.33
N ALA A 114 -4.11 -4.05 -12.69
CA ALA A 114 -2.69 -3.82 -12.81
C ALA A 114 -2.15 -4.16 -14.21
N ILE A 115 -2.52 -5.34 -14.73
CA ILE A 115 -2.09 -5.82 -16.06
C ILE A 115 -2.59 -4.89 -17.16
N VAL A 116 -3.85 -4.47 -17.11
CA VAL A 116 -4.43 -3.52 -18.09
C VAL A 116 -3.64 -2.21 -18.17
N ARG A 117 -2.95 -1.83 -17.09
CA ARG A 117 -2.12 -0.62 -17.02
C ARG A 117 -0.63 -0.87 -17.21
N GLY A 118 -0.27 -2.07 -17.69
CA GLY A 118 1.11 -2.44 -18.00
C GLY A 118 1.98 -2.76 -16.79
N PHE A 119 1.39 -3.02 -15.62
CA PHE A 119 2.15 -3.46 -14.46
C PHE A 119 2.40 -4.96 -14.49
N VAL A 120 3.60 -5.34 -14.08
CA VAL A 120 4.03 -6.71 -13.86
C VAL A 120 4.25 -6.94 -12.37
N LEU A 121 3.77 -8.07 -11.85
CA LEU A 121 4.04 -8.47 -10.47
C LEU A 121 5.47 -9.05 -10.37
N ASN A 122 6.33 -8.36 -9.64
CA ASN A 122 7.72 -8.77 -9.44
C ASN A 122 7.90 -9.59 -8.15
N ARG A 123 7.15 -9.26 -7.10
CA ARG A 123 7.20 -10.01 -5.84
C ARG A 123 5.83 -10.08 -5.18
N LEU A 124 5.56 -11.24 -4.59
CA LEU A 124 4.39 -11.50 -3.76
C LEU A 124 4.84 -12.05 -2.40
N THR A 125 4.46 -11.39 -1.31
CA THR A 125 4.65 -11.93 0.04
C THR A 125 3.28 -12.23 0.66
N ARG A 126 3.05 -13.50 1.01
CA ARG A 126 1.84 -13.94 1.71
C ARG A 126 1.97 -13.65 3.20
N VAL A 127 1.10 -12.81 3.75
CA VAL A 127 1.12 -12.51 5.20
C VAL A 127 0.20 -13.49 5.92
N VAL A 128 0.81 -14.32 6.76
CA VAL A 128 0.15 -15.34 7.57
C VAL A 128 0.23 -14.93 9.04
N THR A 129 -0.91 -14.88 9.73
CA THR A 129 -0.94 -14.43 11.13
C THR A 129 -0.37 -15.46 12.10
N ARG A 130 -0.65 -16.75 11.87
CA ARG A 130 -0.18 -17.89 12.67
C ARG A 130 0.05 -19.09 11.76
N PRO A 131 0.88 -20.06 12.16
CA PRO A 131 1.06 -21.32 11.42
C PRO A 131 -0.29 -21.95 11.06
N PHE A 132 -0.34 -22.60 9.93
CA PHE A 132 -1.52 -23.34 9.41
C PHE A 132 -2.77 -22.46 9.13
N LYS A 133 -2.67 -21.12 9.21
CA LYS A 133 -3.76 -20.22 8.79
C LYS A 133 -3.55 -19.78 7.34
N ALA A 134 -4.66 -19.62 6.63
CA ALA A 134 -4.61 -19.02 5.30
C ALA A 134 -4.13 -17.54 5.37
N PRO A 135 -3.36 -17.08 4.36
CA PRO A 135 -2.94 -15.70 4.30
C PRO A 135 -4.16 -14.78 4.13
N LYS A 136 -4.23 -13.73 4.95
CA LYS A 136 -5.29 -12.72 4.87
C LYS A 136 -4.91 -11.48 4.07
N ARG A 137 -3.61 -11.22 3.92
CA ARG A 137 -3.05 -10.08 3.21
C ARG A 137 -1.92 -10.53 2.30
N LEU A 138 -1.74 -9.81 1.22
CA LEU A 138 -0.64 -9.95 0.28
C LEU A 138 0.11 -8.63 0.22
N LEU A 139 1.43 -8.68 0.31
CA LEU A 139 2.29 -7.56 -0.04
C LEU A 139 2.76 -7.78 -1.47
N CYS A 140 2.43 -6.87 -2.35
CA CYS A 140 2.75 -6.95 -3.76
C CYS A 140 3.76 -5.87 -4.13
N ALA A 141 4.80 -6.23 -4.86
CA ALA A 141 5.68 -5.29 -5.54
C ALA A 141 5.46 -5.41 -7.03
N LEU A 142 5.11 -4.28 -7.67
CA LEU A 142 4.83 -4.20 -9.10
C LEU A 142 5.69 -3.12 -9.73
N SER A 143 6.01 -3.28 -11.01
CA SER A 143 6.65 -2.27 -11.84
C SER A 143 6.17 -2.39 -13.28
N LYS A 144 6.58 -1.44 -14.14
CA LYS A 144 6.38 -1.53 -15.60
C LYS A 144 7.48 -2.32 -16.29
N VAL A 145 8.52 -2.69 -15.55
CA VAL A 145 9.67 -3.44 -16.07
C VAL A 145 9.60 -4.87 -15.59
N GLU A 146 9.71 -5.81 -16.52
CA GLU A 146 9.79 -7.24 -16.20
C GLU A 146 11.04 -7.55 -15.37
N SER A 147 10.87 -8.38 -14.37
CA SER A 147 11.93 -8.94 -13.54
C SER A 147 11.59 -10.36 -13.14
N VAL A 148 12.56 -11.08 -12.60
CA VAL A 148 12.31 -12.42 -12.06
C VAL A 148 11.27 -12.31 -10.95
N PHE A 149 10.15 -13.05 -11.10
CA PHE A 149 9.12 -13.13 -10.10
C PHE A 149 9.61 -13.90 -8.87
N THR A 150 9.34 -13.36 -7.69
CA THR A 150 9.65 -14.02 -6.41
C THR A 150 8.41 -14.10 -5.55
N GLU A 151 8.26 -15.21 -4.85
CA GLU A 151 7.15 -15.42 -3.89
C GLU A 151 7.70 -15.94 -2.57
N ASP A 152 7.21 -15.38 -1.47
CA ASP A 152 7.57 -15.80 -0.12
C ASP A 152 6.39 -15.67 0.86
N THR A 153 6.63 -16.07 2.11
CA THR A 153 5.64 -15.99 3.18
C THR A 153 6.25 -15.28 4.38
N LEU A 154 5.49 -14.33 4.93
CA LEU A 154 5.78 -13.67 6.19
C LEU A 154 4.84 -14.20 7.25
N LEU A 155 5.39 -14.92 8.22
CA LEU A 155 4.67 -15.36 9.40
C LEU A 155 4.76 -14.26 10.48
N LEU A 156 3.61 -13.82 11.01
CA LEU A 156 3.60 -12.76 12.03
C LEU A 156 3.83 -13.31 13.45
N MET A 157 3.22 -14.46 13.77
CA MET A 157 3.31 -15.09 15.09
C MET A 157 3.70 -16.57 14.92
N ASP A 158 4.45 -17.08 15.86
CA ASP A 158 4.81 -18.49 15.96
C ASP A 158 3.67 -19.36 16.54
N GLU A 159 3.95 -20.64 16.80
CA GLU A 159 2.98 -21.58 17.39
C GLU A 159 2.59 -21.20 18.82
N LYS A 160 3.45 -20.51 19.56
CA LYS A 160 3.20 -20.05 20.92
C LYS A 160 2.40 -18.73 20.96
N GLY A 161 2.21 -18.09 19.81
CA GLY A 161 1.54 -16.80 19.69
C GLY A 161 2.45 -15.60 19.96
N GLU A 162 3.75 -15.81 20.00
CA GLU A 162 4.77 -14.77 20.08
C GLU A 162 5.08 -14.26 18.66
N ARG A 163 5.66 -13.05 18.55
CA ARG A 163 6.10 -12.54 17.25
C ARG A 163 7.17 -13.46 16.66
N SER A 164 6.99 -13.87 15.41
CA SER A 164 8.00 -14.68 14.73
C SER A 164 9.34 -13.94 14.64
N GLU A 165 10.44 -14.69 14.59
CA GLU A 165 11.78 -14.12 14.44
C GLU A 165 11.88 -13.26 13.16
N GLN A 166 11.33 -13.75 12.05
CA GLN A 166 11.29 -13.02 10.78
C GLN A 166 10.58 -11.67 10.93
N TYR A 167 9.42 -11.63 11.59
CA TYR A 167 8.67 -10.40 11.81
C TYR A 167 9.39 -9.45 12.78
N GLN A 168 10.00 -9.98 13.84
CA GLN A 168 10.82 -9.19 14.77
C GLN A 168 11.99 -8.52 14.04
N GLN A 169 12.73 -9.24 13.21
CA GLN A 169 13.84 -8.69 12.42
C GLN A 169 13.39 -7.57 11.47
N LEU A 170 12.22 -7.72 10.83
CA LEU A 170 11.67 -6.69 9.96
C LEU A 170 11.27 -5.41 10.72
N THR A 171 10.82 -5.53 11.98
CA THR A 171 10.16 -4.45 12.71
C THR A 171 10.98 -3.89 13.88
N LYS A 172 12.13 -4.47 14.21
CA LYS A 172 12.94 -4.12 15.38
C LYS A 172 13.28 -2.63 15.53
N ASP A 173 13.41 -1.91 14.40
CA ASP A 173 13.77 -0.50 14.41
C ASP A 173 12.54 0.42 14.54
N PHE A 174 11.32 -0.14 14.53
CA PHE A 174 10.05 0.62 14.51
C PHE A 174 9.24 0.45 15.78
N TYR A 175 9.46 -0.60 16.55
CA TYR A 175 8.78 -0.83 17.83
C TYR A 175 9.69 -0.50 18.99
N ILE A 176 9.11 0.14 20.01
CA ILE A 176 9.70 0.28 21.33
C ILE A 176 9.36 -1.00 22.09
N TYR A 177 10.36 -1.73 22.53
CA TYR A 177 10.23 -2.95 23.33
C TYR A 177 10.45 -2.63 24.79
#